data_8bd4d58ce95619229c1d58ca9a9c2400
#
_entry.id   8bd4d58ce95619229c1d58ca9a9c2400
#
_cell.length_a   1.000
_cell.length_b   1.000
_cell.length_c   1.000
_cell.angle_alpha   90.00
_cell.angle_beta   90.00
_cell.angle_gamma   90.00
#
_symmetry.space_group_name_H-M   'P 1'
#
loop_
_entity.id
_entity.type
_entity.pdbx_description
1 polymer ?
#
loop_
_entity_poly.entity_id
_entity_poly.type
_entity_poly.pdbx_seq_one_letter_code
_entity_poly.pdbx_strand_id
1 'polypeptide(L)'
;MSQITDNRPTSCFCLAAFVMAIAAIAGIAASIPVFGQEMAVTKINVTSLPSRSRELRLLRSFPTEKDETNDVFLSRAQDLSSDSRGRIYVSDVKTSQIFVFERDGRFVMKIGRPGQGPGEFNLVGRALSTARGLAVLDRSNARIQYFDERGQFVNSVKLTKSFSDMAIGRDGTVFALSVRYAAGEMISGIDADGRIKTTFGHPPKALSTRPGLGWLKAGPGDEIIFAYWFYPFIQVYSPNGELLRLFELQYRPIQARLAKNEARAKTVPGGARVIGEAIIEAIDVDDEGFYVLYRDKRIEILEFKHDGTYVKTYWTAQAPDYYPIRLLVLNEGGQKVFYLLQATPENRIDVFIEEQTKRVLGS
;
A
#
# COMPACT_ATOMS: atom_id res chain seq x y z
N MET A 1 -74.56 19.22 -2.62
CA MET A 1 -74.55 18.05 -3.52
C MET A 1 -73.75 18.43 -4.74
N SER A 2 -72.48 18.09 -4.82
CA SER A 2 -71.67 18.06 -6.06
C SER A 2 -70.47 17.22 -5.78
N GLN A 3 -70.29 16.19 -6.56
CA GLN A 3 -69.20 15.21 -6.48
C GLN A 3 -67.94 15.83 -7.00
N ILE A 4 -66.85 15.59 -6.27
CA ILE A 4 -65.45 15.89 -6.68
C ILE A 4 -64.89 14.59 -7.24
N THR A 5 -64.57 14.58 -8.54
CA THR A 5 -63.89 13.50 -9.23
C THR A 5 -62.40 13.70 -9.08
N ASP A 6 -61.75 12.68 -8.54
CA ASP A 6 -60.28 12.54 -8.41
C ASP A 6 -59.67 12.32 -9.82
N ASN A 7 -58.76 13.20 -10.23
CA ASN A 7 -58.04 13.08 -11.49
C ASN A 7 -56.56 13.21 -11.22
N ARG A 8 -55.85 12.08 -10.98
CA ARG A 8 -54.38 12.01 -10.90
C ARG A 8 -53.81 11.81 -12.30
N PRO A 9 -52.90 12.65 -12.77
CA PRO A 9 -52.17 12.36 -13.98
C PRO A 9 -50.97 11.48 -13.68
N THR A 10 -50.92 10.33 -14.32
CA THR A 10 -49.73 9.51 -14.55
C THR A 10 -48.71 10.29 -15.40
N SER A 11 -47.65 10.83 -14.76
CA SER A 11 -46.54 11.47 -15.45
C SER A 11 -45.22 11.05 -14.85
N CYS A 12 -44.83 9.79 -15.07
CA CYS A 12 -43.49 9.30 -14.71
C CYS A 12 -42.76 8.64 -15.87
N PHE A 13 -43.23 8.71 -17.10
CA PHE A 13 -42.59 8.10 -18.27
C PHE A 13 -42.00 9.10 -19.26
N CYS A 14 -42.19 10.41 -19.12
CA CYS A 14 -41.69 11.40 -20.09
C CYS A 14 -40.32 12.00 -19.74
N LEU A 15 -39.82 11.85 -18.52
CA LEU A 15 -38.53 12.48 -18.17
C LEU A 15 -37.30 11.68 -18.69
N ALA A 16 -37.42 10.36 -18.76
CA ALA A 16 -36.31 9.51 -19.27
C ALA A 16 -36.15 9.62 -20.79
N ALA A 17 -37.21 9.84 -21.54
CA ALA A 17 -37.17 9.99 -22.98
C ALA A 17 -36.61 11.37 -23.43
N PHE A 18 -36.77 12.42 -22.61
CA PHE A 18 -36.28 13.78 -22.94
C PHE A 18 -34.79 13.96 -22.71
N VAL A 19 -34.21 13.23 -21.75
CA VAL A 19 -32.75 13.25 -21.50
C VAL A 19 -31.98 12.48 -22.59
N MET A 20 -32.59 11.44 -23.19
CA MET A 20 -31.92 10.70 -24.29
C MET A 20 -31.94 11.45 -25.62
N ALA A 21 -32.90 12.34 -25.85
CA ALA A 21 -32.99 13.10 -27.12
C ALA A 21 -31.98 14.25 -27.21
N ILE A 22 -31.49 14.80 -26.06
CA ILE A 22 -30.47 15.88 -26.04
C ILE A 22 -29.08 15.32 -26.18
N ALA A 23 -28.80 14.09 -25.74
CA ALA A 23 -27.49 13.44 -25.88
C ALA A 23 -27.13 13.08 -27.34
N ALA A 24 -28.12 12.91 -28.20
CA ALA A 24 -27.90 12.55 -29.61
C ALA A 24 -27.46 13.73 -30.50
N ILE A 25 -27.59 14.98 -30.04
CA ILE A 25 -27.27 16.17 -30.82
C ILE A 25 -25.85 16.69 -30.56
N ALA A 26 -25.20 16.29 -29.45
CA ALA A 26 -23.90 16.83 -29.03
C ALA A 26 -22.67 15.96 -29.32
N GLY A 27 -22.84 14.75 -29.89
CA GLY A 27 -21.69 13.87 -30.20
C GLY A 27 -20.79 13.52 -29.01
N ILE A 28 -21.25 13.77 -27.79
CA ILE A 28 -20.52 13.45 -26.56
C ILE A 28 -21.18 12.17 -26.01
N ALA A 29 -20.57 11.03 -26.32
CA ALA A 29 -20.84 9.80 -25.57
C ALA A 29 -20.30 10.00 -24.14
N ALA A 30 -21.09 10.65 -23.29
CA ALA A 30 -20.88 10.55 -21.86
C ALA A 30 -21.17 9.09 -21.50
N SER A 31 -20.14 8.30 -21.31
CA SER A 31 -20.25 7.01 -20.64
C SER A 31 -20.79 7.30 -19.23
N ILE A 32 -22.09 7.14 -19.05
CA ILE A 32 -22.69 7.12 -17.72
C ILE A 32 -22.06 5.89 -17.04
N PRO A 33 -21.29 6.03 -15.95
CA PRO A 33 -20.80 4.87 -15.24
C PRO A 33 -22.04 4.11 -14.77
N VAL A 34 -22.16 2.85 -15.19
CA VAL A 34 -23.20 1.95 -14.71
C VAL A 34 -22.88 1.69 -13.23
N PHE A 35 -23.43 2.51 -12.36
CA PHE A 35 -23.43 2.27 -10.93
C PHE A 35 -24.28 1.01 -10.68
N GLY A 36 -23.63 -0.13 -10.37
CA GLY A 36 -24.40 -1.26 -9.86
C GLY A 36 -23.90 -2.67 -10.12
N GLN A 37 -22.84 -2.93 -10.87
CA GLN A 37 -22.25 -4.27 -10.84
C GLN A 37 -21.29 -4.36 -9.65
N GLU A 38 -21.72 -5.06 -8.58
CA GLU A 38 -20.78 -5.50 -7.54
C GLU A 38 -19.75 -6.42 -8.22
N MET A 39 -18.49 -6.01 -8.23
CA MET A 39 -17.43 -6.87 -8.73
C MET A 39 -17.37 -8.13 -7.88
N ALA A 40 -17.33 -9.30 -8.53
CA ALA A 40 -17.21 -10.58 -7.85
C ALA A 40 -15.88 -10.63 -7.06
N VAL A 41 -15.96 -11.01 -5.80
CA VAL A 41 -14.79 -11.22 -4.95
C VAL A 41 -14.11 -12.51 -5.36
N THR A 42 -12.85 -12.42 -5.79
CA THR A 42 -12.02 -13.59 -6.06
C THR A 42 -11.41 -14.09 -4.76
N LYS A 43 -11.84 -15.25 -4.29
CA LYS A 43 -11.27 -15.90 -3.10
C LYS A 43 -9.96 -16.58 -3.44
N ILE A 44 -8.88 -16.12 -2.84
CA ILE A 44 -7.54 -16.70 -3.01
C ILE A 44 -7.27 -17.69 -1.89
N ASN A 45 -7.22 -18.98 -2.21
CA ASN A 45 -6.94 -20.03 -1.24
C ASN A 45 -5.42 -20.19 -1.06
N VAL A 46 -4.95 -19.97 0.16
CA VAL A 46 -3.56 -20.23 0.56
C VAL A 46 -3.49 -21.62 1.20
N THR A 47 -2.76 -22.51 0.56
CA THR A 47 -2.59 -23.90 1.03
C THR A 47 -1.25 -24.03 1.75
N SER A 48 -1.28 -24.47 3.01
CA SER A 48 -0.09 -24.73 3.82
C SER A 48 0.59 -26.07 3.44
N LEU A 49 0.93 -26.23 2.17
CA LEU A 49 1.63 -27.44 1.74
C LEU A 49 3.15 -27.28 1.98
N PRO A 50 3.83 -28.28 2.58
CA PRO A 50 5.27 -28.23 2.79
C PRO A 50 6.06 -27.98 1.49
N SER A 51 5.60 -28.53 0.37
CA SER A 51 6.21 -28.32 -0.97
C SER A 51 6.19 -26.85 -1.43
N ARG A 52 5.27 -26.04 -0.91
CA ARG A 52 5.15 -24.61 -1.19
C ARG A 52 5.61 -23.72 -0.02
N SER A 53 6.33 -24.25 0.94
CA SER A 53 6.84 -23.54 2.08
C SER A 53 8.36 -23.47 2.02
N ARG A 54 8.92 -22.29 2.25
CA ARG A 54 10.37 -22.04 2.19
C ARG A 54 10.81 -21.30 3.43
N GLU A 55 11.83 -21.81 4.08
CA GLU A 55 12.44 -21.13 5.20
C GLU A 55 13.36 -20.01 4.70
N LEU A 56 13.31 -18.87 5.42
CA LEU A 56 14.17 -17.74 5.20
C LEU A 56 15.26 -17.71 6.27
N ARG A 57 16.50 -17.55 5.87
CA ARG A 57 17.59 -17.26 6.77
C ARG A 57 17.95 -15.78 6.72
N LEU A 58 18.30 -15.24 7.87
CA LEU A 58 18.85 -13.88 7.96
C LEU A 58 20.21 -13.83 7.27
N LEU A 59 20.37 -12.90 6.35
CA LEU A 59 21.62 -12.65 5.63
C LEU A 59 22.45 -11.56 6.31
N ARG A 60 21.81 -10.43 6.66
CA ARG A 60 22.41 -9.27 7.31
C ARG A 60 21.34 -8.37 7.91
N SER A 61 21.78 -7.45 8.76
CA SER A 61 20.95 -6.36 9.29
C SER A 61 21.70 -5.04 9.19
N PHE A 62 20.99 -3.93 9.05
CA PHE A 62 21.55 -2.58 9.06
C PHE A 62 20.50 -1.53 9.50
N PRO A 63 20.91 -0.34 10.04
CA PRO A 63 22.25 -0.02 10.41
C PRO A 63 22.81 -0.99 11.45
N THR A 64 24.13 -1.05 11.57
CA THR A 64 24.86 -1.86 12.56
C THR A 64 25.30 -0.99 13.75
N GLU A 65 25.74 -1.59 14.84
CA GLU A 65 26.32 -0.84 15.98
C GLU A 65 27.50 0.08 15.56
N LYS A 66 28.26 -0.34 14.54
CA LYS A 66 29.32 0.50 13.97
C LYS A 66 28.77 1.73 13.25
N ASP A 67 27.63 1.61 12.58
CA ASP A 67 26.97 2.74 11.93
C ASP A 67 26.43 3.70 12.96
N GLU A 68 25.88 3.21 14.05
CA GLU A 68 25.37 4.00 15.18
C GLU A 68 26.46 4.85 15.82
N THR A 69 27.68 4.33 15.97
CA THR A 69 28.83 5.11 16.46
C THR A 69 29.22 6.26 15.53
N ASN A 70 28.78 6.22 14.27
CA ASN A 70 28.95 7.27 13.26
C ASN A 70 27.67 8.11 13.05
N ASP A 71 26.76 8.15 14.01
CA ASP A 71 25.49 8.90 13.97
C ASP A 71 24.53 8.40 12.87
N VAL A 72 24.63 7.14 12.46
CA VAL A 72 23.70 6.48 11.54
C VAL A 72 22.84 5.50 12.29
N PHE A 73 21.72 5.97 12.82
CA PHE A 73 20.75 5.15 13.55
C PHE A 73 19.32 5.52 13.14
N LEU A 74 18.43 4.55 13.15
CA LEU A 74 17.00 4.73 12.90
C LEU A 74 16.27 4.87 14.24
N SER A 75 15.53 5.96 14.39
CA SER A 75 14.81 6.27 15.64
C SER A 75 13.33 5.88 15.61
N ARG A 76 12.65 6.17 14.50
CA ARG A 76 11.26 5.78 14.23
C ARG A 76 11.06 5.68 12.73
N ALA A 77 11.70 4.69 12.15
CA ALA A 77 11.55 4.38 10.75
C ALA A 77 10.12 3.93 10.43
N GLN A 78 9.55 4.42 9.33
CA GLN A 78 8.15 4.13 8.96
C GLN A 78 7.97 3.67 7.54
N ASP A 79 8.92 3.91 6.64
CA ASP A 79 8.80 3.48 5.25
C ASP A 79 10.11 2.92 4.72
N LEU A 80 9.98 2.04 3.75
CA LEU A 80 11.07 1.33 3.08
C LEU A 80 10.76 1.26 1.59
N SER A 81 11.71 1.66 0.77
CA SER A 81 11.63 1.58 -0.69
C SER A 81 13.00 1.42 -1.32
N SER A 82 13.05 1.22 -2.64
CA SER A 82 14.30 1.16 -3.38
C SER A 82 14.22 1.91 -4.71
N ASP A 83 15.37 2.19 -5.29
CA ASP A 83 15.49 2.64 -6.68
C ASP A 83 15.89 1.48 -7.61
N SER A 84 15.94 1.77 -8.91
CA SER A 84 16.33 0.79 -9.93
C SER A 84 17.79 0.32 -9.83
N ARG A 85 18.66 1.05 -9.11
CA ARG A 85 20.02 0.64 -8.80
C ARG A 85 20.09 -0.23 -7.55
N GLY A 86 18.96 -0.31 -6.81
CA GLY A 86 18.80 -1.07 -5.57
C GLY A 86 19.29 -0.34 -4.33
N ARG A 87 19.50 0.96 -4.35
CA ARG A 87 19.68 1.73 -3.13
C ARG A 87 18.39 1.67 -2.32
N ILE A 88 18.55 1.54 -1.02
CA ILE A 88 17.45 1.40 -0.06
C ILE A 88 17.21 2.75 0.61
N TYR A 89 15.97 3.21 0.60
CA TYR A 89 15.53 4.46 1.21
C TYR A 89 14.67 4.16 2.42
N VAL A 90 15.01 4.74 3.57
CA VAL A 90 14.28 4.57 4.83
C VAL A 90 13.84 5.92 5.34
N SER A 91 12.54 6.14 5.42
CA SER A 91 11.98 7.37 5.99
C SER A 91 11.89 7.23 7.51
N ASP A 92 12.56 8.10 8.26
CA ASP A 92 12.50 8.17 9.71
C ASP A 92 11.75 9.42 10.16
N VAL A 93 10.58 9.22 10.74
CA VAL A 93 9.67 10.33 11.10
C VAL A 93 10.13 11.08 12.35
N LYS A 94 10.95 10.50 13.23
CA LYS A 94 11.45 11.17 14.42
C LYS A 94 12.55 12.16 14.08
N THR A 95 13.43 11.77 13.16
CA THR A 95 14.52 12.64 12.70
C THR A 95 14.09 13.54 11.54
N SER A 96 12.91 13.29 10.94
CA SER A 96 12.44 13.94 9.71
C SER A 96 13.47 13.86 8.58
N GLN A 97 14.05 12.69 8.40
CA GLN A 97 15.09 12.42 7.42
C GLN A 97 14.81 11.12 6.65
N ILE A 98 15.45 11.00 5.51
CA ILE A 98 15.53 9.76 4.76
C ILE A 98 16.97 9.29 4.80
N PHE A 99 17.16 8.07 5.29
CA PHE A 99 18.46 7.39 5.27
C PHE A 99 18.57 6.58 3.99
N VAL A 100 19.71 6.69 3.33
CA VAL A 100 19.99 5.98 2.08
C VAL A 100 21.11 4.99 2.31
N PHE A 101 20.88 3.74 1.94
CA PHE A 101 21.84 2.65 2.03
C PHE A 101 22.03 2.00 0.67
N GLU A 102 23.20 1.42 0.43
CA GLU A 102 23.39 0.45 -0.64
C GLU A 102 22.71 -0.88 -0.29
N ARG A 103 22.55 -1.77 -1.26
CA ARG A 103 21.95 -3.10 -1.06
C ARG A 103 22.67 -3.93 0.01
N ASP A 104 23.99 -3.76 0.14
CA ASP A 104 24.80 -4.46 1.13
C ASP A 104 24.63 -3.91 2.55
N GLY A 105 23.87 -2.83 2.73
CA GLY A 105 23.62 -2.16 4.00
C GLY A 105 24.58 -1.01 4.30
N ARG A 106 25.54 -0.73 3.44
CA ARG A 106 26.46 0.39 3.61
C ARG A 106 25.71 1.72 3.51
N PHE A 107 25.86 2.56 4.53
CA PHE A 107 25.28 3.89 4.55
C PHE A 107 25.86 4.78 3.43
N VAL A 108 25.00 5.54 2.76
CA VAL A 108 25.34 6.45 1.68
C VAL A 108 25.20 7.91 2.12
N MET A 109 23.99 8.31 2.54
CA MET A 109 23.67 9.69 2.91
C MET A 109 22.37 9.82 3.67
N LYS A 110 22.15 10.98 4.28
CA LYS A 110 20.85 11.44 4.78
C LYS A 110 20.28 12.51 3.84
N ILE A 111 18.96 12.47 3.60
CA ILE A 111 18.25 13.50 2.84
C ILE A 111 17.24 14.16 3.76
N GLY A 112 17.23 15.49 3.77
CA GLY A 112 16.30 16.29 4.54
C GLY A 112 16.72 16.56 5.97
N ARG A 113 15.89 17.38 6.64
CA ARG A 113 15.99 17.77 8.05
C ARG A 113 14.63 18.25 8.53
N PRO A 114 14.41 18.39 9.85
CA PRO A 114 13.16 18.96 10.38
C PRO A 114 12.91 20.39 9.92
N GLY A 115 11.67 20.71 9.50
CA GLY A 115 11.27 22.07 9.15
C GLY A 115 10.18 22.15 8.08
N GLN A 116 10.02 23.37 7.51
CA GLN A 116 8.97 23.67 6.53
C GLN A 116 9.55 24.24 5.20
N GLY A 117 10.84 24.54 5.17
CA GLY A 117 11.52 25.05 3.99
C GLY A 117 11.79 24.01 2.92
N PRO A 118 12.41 24.40 1.79
CA PRO A 118 12.90 23.47 0.77
C PRO A 118 13.90 22.47 1.36
N GLY A 119 13.70 21.17 1.08
CA GLY A 119 14.54 20.12 1.64
C GLY A 119 14.33 19.82 3.13
N GLU A 120 13.33 20.44 3.77
CA GLU A 120 12.94 20.17 5.15
C GLU A 120 11.64 19.43 5.22
N PHE A 121 11.44 18.58 6.23
CA PHE A 121 10.23 17.79 6.40
C PHE A 121 9.56 18.04 7.76
N ASN A 122 8.24 18.03 7.73
CA ASN A 122 7.41 17.95 8.92
C ASN A 122 6.53 16.70 8.83
N LEU A 123 6.96 15.63 9.48
CA LEU A 123 6.41 14.28 9.36
C LEU A 123 6.66 13.69 7.96
N VAL A 124 7.93 13.36 7.68
CA VAL A 124 8.32 12.65 6.46
C VAL A 124 7.50 11.38 6.29
N GLY A 125 6.90 11.22 5.11
CA GLY A 125 6.14 10.04 4.72
C GLY A 125 6.94 9.14 3.80
N ARG A 126 6.24 8.58 2.80
CA ARG A 126 6.85 7.70 1.81
C ARG A 126 7.84 8.44 0.92
N ALA A 127 8.95 7.80 0.66
CA ALA A 127 9.95 8.20 -0.34
C ALA A 127 9.95 7.18 -1.47
N LEU A 128 9.79 7.63 -2.71
CA LEU A 128 9.71 6.75 -3.88
C LEU A 128 10.66 7.23 -4.98
N SER A 129 11.37 6.28 -5.57
CA SER A 129 12.22 6.54 -6.73
C SER A 129 11.39 6.96 -7.95
N THR A 130 11.92 7.91 -8.69
CA THR A 130 11.39 8.39 -9.97
C THR A 130 12.49 8.33 -11.04
N ALA A 131 12.13 8.54 -12.29
CA ALA A 131 13.11 8.61 -13.37
C ALA A 131 14.16 9.74 -13.19
N ARG A 132 13.91 10.72 -12.31
CA ARG A 132 14.78 11.89 -12.10
C ARG A 132 15.34 12.01 -10.69
N GLY A 133 15.16 10.99 -9.85
CA GLY A 133 15.60 10.97 -8.46
C GLY A 133 14.53 10.48 -7.50
N LEU A 134 14.19 11.22 -6.47
CA LEU A 134 13.31 10.80 -5.39
C LEU A 134 12.14 11.76 -5.21
N ALA A 135 10.92 11.23 -5.09
CA ALA A 135 9.74 11.97 -4.65
C ALA A 135 9.41 11.59 -3.20
N VAL A 136 9.18 12.57 -2.36
CA VAL A 136 8.98 12.40 -0.92
C VAL A 136 7.69 13.08 -0.47
N LEU A 137 6.81 12.31 0.17
CA LEU A 137 5.60 12.84 0.77
C LEU A 137 5.93 13.53 2.10
N ASP A 138 5.73 14.83 2.17
CA ASP A 138 5.86 15.64 3.38
C ASP A 138 4.48 15.89 3.97
N ARG A 139 4.05 14.97 4.86
CA ARG A 139 2.65 14.79 5.25
C ARG A 139 2.06 16.02 5.98
N SER A 140 2.77 16.57 6.95
CA SER A 140 2.25 17.70 7.72
C SER A 140 2.38 19.04 7.01
N ASN A 141 3.29 19.15 6.04
CA ASN A 141 3.38 20.33 5.16
C ASN A 141 2.46 20.23 3.93
N ALA A 142 1.73 19.10 3.76
CA ALA A 142 0.83 18.81 2.64
C ALA A 142 1.48 19.12 1.29
N ARG A 143 2.63 18.49 1.02
CA ARG A 143 3.36 18.64 -0.25
C ARG A 143 4.12 17.37 -0.62
N ILE A 144 4.52 17.28 -1.87
CA ILE A 144 5.53 16.33 -2.35
C ILE A 144 6.78 17.13 -2.66
N GLN A 145 7.93 16.70 -2.16
CA GLN A 145 9.21 17.28 -2.51
C GLN A 145 9.99 16.34 -3.41
N TYR A 146 10.68 16.89 -4.39
CA TYR A 146 11.51 16.15 -5.35
C TYR A 146 12.98 16.45 -5.08
N PHE A 147 13.78 15.40 -5.12
CA PHE A 147 15.23 15.43 -4.93
C PHE A 147 15.91 14.76 -6.11
N ASP A 148 17.10 15.23 -6.45
CA ASP A 148 17.93 14.57 -7.45
C ASP A 148 18.61 13.29 -6.88
N GLU A 149 19.39 12.60 -7.71
CA GLU A 149 20.07 11.37 -7.32
C GLU A 149 21.16 11.59 -6.24
N ARG A 150 21.58 12.85 -6.02
CA ARG A 150 22.53 13.26 -4.99
C ARG A 150 21.83 13.69 -3.69
N GLY A 151 20.50 13.59 -3.65
CA GLY A 151 19.69 14.02 -2.50
C GLY A 151 19.53 15.53 -2.37
N GLN A 152 19.84 16.30 -3.43
CA GLN A 152 19.65 17.74 -3.42
C GLN A 152 18.18 18.08 -3.78
N PHE A 153 17.60 19.02 -3.05
CA PHE A 153 16.25 19.53 -3.33
C PHE A 153 16.17 20.11 -4.77
N VAL A 154 15.14 19.70 -5.51
CA VAL A 154 14.86 20.18 -6.87
C VAL A 154 13.67 21.11 -6.86
N ASN A 155 12.49 20.62 -6.44
CA ASN A 155 11.26 21.40 -6.36
C ASN A 155 10.28 20.77 -5.37
N SER A 156 9.15 21.45 -5.16
CA SER A 156 8.04 20.88 -4.40
C SER A 156 6.70 21.23 -5.03
N VAL A 157 5.75 20.32 -4.86
CA VAL A 157 4.37 20.45 -5.33
C VAL A 157 3.46 20.46 -4.12
N LYS A 158 2.70 21.54 -3.93
CA LYS A 158 1.74 21.70 -2.84
C LYS A 158 0.50 20.84 -3.11
N LEU A 159 0.02 20.18 -2.08
CA LEU A 159 -1.18 19.35 -2.13
C LEU A 159 -2.36 20.09 -1.48
N THR A 160 -3.56 19.81 -1.97
CA THR A 160 -4.80 20.41 -1.46
C THR A 160 -5.26 19.81 -0.14
N LYS A 161 -4.76 18.62 0.22
CA LYS A 161 -5.03 17.92 1.49
C LYS A 161 -3.84 17.04 1.88
N SER A 162 -3.83 16.56 3.12
CA SER A 162 -2.82 15.60 3.58
C SER A 162 -3.18 14.17 3.18
N PHE A 163 -2.15 13.39 2.83
CA PHE A 163 -2.24 11.99 2.49
C PHE A 163 -1.42 11.12 3.44
N SER A 164 -1.79 9.86 3.58
CA SER A 164 -1.11 8.90 4.47
C SER A 164 -0.05 8.06 3.76
N ASP A 165 -0.27 7.77 2.48
CA ASP A 165 0.59 6.94 1.63
C ASP A 165 0.54 7.43 0.19
N MET A 166 1.50 7.01 -0.65
CA MET A 166 1.50 7.30 -2.08
C MET A 166 2.12 6.15 -2.88
N ALA A 167 1.73 6.06 -4.14
CA ALA A 167 2.36 5.27 -5.19
C ALA A 167 2.61 6.17 -6.40
N ILE A 168 3.55 5.78 -7.27
CA ILE A 168 3.88 6.54 -8.47
C ILE A 168 3.78 5.60 -9.67
N GLY A 169 2.96 5.95 -10.65
CA GLY A 169 2.87 5.29 -11.94
C GLY A 169 4.13 5.52 -12.79
N ARG A 170 4.32 4.71 -13.82
CA ARG A 170 5.47 4.82 -14.73
C ARG A 170 5.51 6.14 -15.49
N ASP A 171 4.36 6.74 -15.72
CA ASP A 171 4.20 8.07 -16.33
C ASP A 171 4.52 9.22 -15.38
N GLY A 172 4.79 8.93 -14.11
CA GLY A 172 5.04 9.90 -13.05
C GLY A 172 3.78 10.40 -12.34
N THR A 173 2.59 9.92 -12.70
CA THR A 173 1.35 10.23 -11.98
C THR A 173 1.45 9.73 -10.54
N VAL A 174 1.17 10.62 -9.58
CA VAL A 174 1.14 10.27 -8.17
C VAL A 174 -0.26 9.85 -7.78
N PHE A 175 -0.37 8.67 -7.21
CA PHE A 175 -1.59 8.18 -6.56
C PHE A 175 -1.41 8.26 -5.05
N ALA A 176 -2.30 8.94 -4.36
CA ALA A 176 -2.15 9.21 -2.94
C ALA A 176 -3.36 8.75 -2.13
N LEU A 177 -3.09 8.08 -1.00
CA LEU A 177 -4.10 7.56 -0.09
C LEU A 177 -4.54 8.64 0.89
N SER A 178 -5.83 8.95 0.90
CA SER A 178 -6.41 9.97 1.79
C SER A 178 -6.40 9.50 3.25
N VAL A 179 -6.02 10.39 4.18
CA VAL A 179 -6.10 10.15 5.63
C VAL A 179 -7.55 10.04 6.09
N ARG A 180 -8.40 10.88 5.51
CA ARG A 180 -9.86 10.87 5.73
C ARG A 180 -10.52 11.01 4.36
N TYR A 181 -11.52 10.21 4.10
CA TYR A 181 -12.26 10.23 2.84
C TYR A 181 -13.75 10.13 3.11
N ALA A 182 -14.53 10.83 2.28
CA ALA A 182 -15.92 10.51 2.09
C ALA A 182 -16.04 9.21 1.27
N ALA A 183 -17.20 8.58 1.25
CA ALA A 183 -17.38 7.38 0.46
C ALA A 183 -16.97 7.64 -1.00
N GLY A 184 -16.02 6.84 -1.51
CA GLY A 184 -15.61 6.93 -2.90
C GLY A 184 -14.32 7.68 -3.21
N GLU A 185 -13.60 8.16 -2.20
CA GLU A 185 -12.43 9.01 -2.43
C GLU A 185 -11.20 8.54 -1.65
N MET A 186 -10.98 7.24 -1.60
CA MET A 186 -9.82 6.70 -0.87
C MET A 186 -8.50 7.11 -1.52
N ILE A 187 -8.43 7.03 -2.84
CA ILE A 187 -7.24 7.25 -3.62
C ILE A 187 -7.47 8.45 -4.53
N SER A 188 -6.49 9.33 -4.61
CA SER A 188 -6.48 10.50 -5.50
C SER A 188 -5.33 10.40 -6.49
N GLY A 189 -5.62 10.48 -7.79
CA GLY A 189 -4.61 10.69 -8.84
C GLY A 189 -4.27 12.18 -8.93
N ILE A 190 -2.98 12.51 -8.82
CA ILE A 190 -2.47 13.87 -8.69
C ILE A 190 -1.51 14.14 -9.86
N ASP A 191 -1.72 15.26 -10.55
CA ASP A 191 -0.85 15.69 -11.64
C ASP A 191 0.45 16.36 -11.13
N ALA A 192 1.31 16.72 -12.09
CA ALA A 192 2.59 17.37 -11.80
C ALA A 192 2.46 18.74 -11.10
N ASP A 193 1.30 19.39 -11.19
CA ASP A 193 1.01 20.66 -10.54
C ASP A 193 0.41 20.48 -9.12
N GLY A 194 0.18 19.25 -8.68
CA GLY A 194 -0.43 18.92 -7.38
C GLY A 194 -1.96 18.96 -7.39
N ARG A 195 -2.59 19.04 -8.58
CA ARG A 195 -4.05 19.04 -8.69
C ARG A 195 -4.58 17.63 -8.72
N ILE A 196 -5.65 17.39 -7.98
CA ILE A 196 -6.37 16.13 -8.04
C ILE A 196 -7.13 16.05 -9.37
N LYS A 197 -6.80 15.07 -10.20
CA LYS A 197 -7.45 14.79 -11.49
C LYS A 197 -8.53 13.73 -11.38
N THR A 198 -8.27 12.71 -10.56
CA THR A 198 -9.19 11.59 -10.37
C THR A 198 -9.29 11.27 -8.88
N THR A 199 -10.45 10.79 -8.47
CA THR A 199 -10.64 10.18 -7.14
C THR A 199 -11.39 8.87 -7.31
N PHE A 200 -10.95 7.86 -6.60
CA PHE A 200 -11.55 6.53 -6.67
C PHE A 200 -11.27 5.72 -5.40
N GLY A 201 -11.72 4.49 -5.41
CA GLY A 201 -11.54 3.56 -4.33
C GLY A 201 -12.66 3.64 -3.30
N HIS A 202 -13.39 2.53 -3.21
CA HIS A 202 -14.44 2.33 -2.22
C HIS A 202 -14.10 1.13 -1.36
N PRO A 203 -14.29 1.19 -0.04
CA PRO A 203 -14.25 -0.02 0.75
C PRO A 203 -15.24 -1.03 0.20
N PRO A 204 -14.92 -2.34 0.21
CA PRO A 204 -15.92 -3.37 -0.05
C PRO A 204 -17.16 -3.16 0.82
N LYS A 205 -18.34 -3.52 0.33
CA LYS A 205 -19.62 -3.30 1.05
C LYS A 205 -19.59 -3.80 2.50
N ALA A 206 -18.95 -4.93 2.73
CA ALA A 206 -18.74 -5.48 4.07
C ALA A 206 -17.93 -4.56 5.01
N LEU A 207 -17.19 -3.57 4.47
CA LEU A 207 -16.32 -2.63 5.18
C LEU A 207 -16.79 -1.17 5.08
N SER A 208 -17.96 -0.89 4.55
CA SER A 208 -18.45 0.47 4.24
C SER A 208 -18.45 1.44 5.42
N THR A 209 -18.47 0.93 6.66
CA THR A 209 -18.41 1.73 7.90
C THR A 209 -17.01 1.81 8.51
N ARG A 210 -16.01 1.22 7.90
CA ARG A 210 -14.65 1.07 8.44
C ARG A 210 -13.63 1.93 7.71
N PRO A 211 -12.58 2.44 8.39
CA PRO A 211 -11.56 3.23 7.71
C PRO A 211 -10.75 2.37 6.74
N GLY A 212 -10.51 2.87 5.54
CA GLY A 212 -9.64 2.28 4.53
C GLY A 212 -8.16 2.51 4.85
N LEU A 213 -7.70 2.01 5.99
CA LEU A 213 -6.29 2.01 6.33
C LEU A 213 -5.61 0.84 5.61
N GLY A 214 -4.50 1.12 4.96
CA GLY A 214 -3.80 0.10 4.17
C GLY A 214 -2.56 0.62 3.48
N TRP A 215 -2.07 -0.17 2.57
CA TRP A 215 -0.87 0.05 1.79
C TRP A 215 -1.21 0.30 0.34
N LEU A 216 -0.60 1.34 -0.24
CA LEU A 216 -0.75 1.68 -1.65
C LEU A 216 0.55 1.32 -2.39
N LYS A 217 0.43 0.59 -3.50
CA LYS A 217 1.55 0.24 -4.39
C LYS A 217 1.15 0.46 -5.84
N ALA A 218 2.12 0.79 -6.69
CA ALA A 218 1.97 0.69 -8.13
C ALA A 218 2.46 -0.68 -8.59
N GLY A 219 1.71 -1.30 -9.46
CA GLY A 219 2.04 -2.58 -10.10
C GLY A 219 2.39 -2.43 -11.58
N PRO A 220 2.61 -3.55 -12.28
CA PRO A 220 2.83 -3.54 -13.72
C PRO A 220 1.63 -2.93 -14.47
N GLY A 221 1.89 -2.25 -15.60
CA GLY A 221 0.83 -1.59 -16.38
C GLY A 221 0.16 -0.42 -15.68
N ASP A 222 0.85 0.18 -14.70
CA ASP A 222 0.36 1.29 -13.87
C ASP A 222 -0.87 0.96 -13.02
N GLU A 223 -1.12 -0.32 -12.78
CA GLU A 223 -2.15 -0.76 -11.85
C GLU A 223 -1.89 -0.23 -10.44
N ILE A 224 -2.93 0.17 -9.75
CA ILE A 224 -2.86 0.66 -8.37
C ILE A 224 -3.42 -0.41 -7.45
N ILE A 225 -2.55 -0.91 -6.57
CA ILE A 225 -2.85 -2.00 -5.66
C ILE A 225 -3.03 -1.42 -4.26
N PHE A 226 -4.19 -1.67 -3.66
CA PHE A 226 -4.50 -1.27 -2.29
C PHE A 226 -4.80 -2.49 -1.42
N ALA A 227 -4.00 -2.71 -0.38
CA ALA A 227 -4.17 -3.79 0.59
C ALA A 227 -4.62 -3.24 1.94
N TYR A 228 -5.69 -3.77 2.52
CA TYR A 228 -6.23 -3.34 3.81
C TYR A 228 -5.42 -3.86 4.98
N TRP A 229 -5.12 -3.05 5.99
CA TRP A 229 -4.40 -3.48 7.19
C TRP A 229 -5.17 -4.49 8.03
N PHE A 230 -6.46 -4.23 8.23
CA PHE A 230 -7.28 -4.96 9.21
C PHE A 230 -8.28 -5.92 8.57
N TYR A 231 -8.17 -6.14 7.26
CA TYR A 231 -9.06 -7.00 6.49
C TYR A 231 -8.28 -7.79 5.45
N PRO A 232 -8.73 -8.98 5.09
CA PRO A 232 -8.03 -9.83 4.13
C PRO A 232 -8.31 -9.44 2.67
N PHE A 233 -8.51 -8.15 2.39
CA PHE A 233 -8.86 -7.67 1.05
C PHE A 233 -7.71 -6.92 0.37
N ILE A 234 -7.57 -7.18 -0.93
CA ILE A 234 -6.67 -6.46 -1.83
C ILE A 234 -7.49 -6.03 -3.05
N GLN A 235 -7.46 -4.75 -3.35
CA GLN A 235 -8.10 -4.14 -4.51
C GLN A 235 -7.05 -3.72 -5.53
N VAL A 236 -7.33 -4.00 -6.81
CA VAL A 236 -6.48 -3.59 -7.93
C VAL A 236 -7.29 -2.70 -8.84
N TYR A 237 -6.79 -1.51 -9.09
CA TYR A 237 -7.43 -0.50 -9.92
C TYR A 237 -6.60 -0.21 -11.17
N SER A 238 -7.26 0.21 -12.23
CA SER A 238 -6.60 0.86 -13.37
C SER A 238 -6.11 2.26 -12.98
N PRO A 239 -5.20 2.88 -13.76
CA PRO A 239 -4.79 4.27 -13.55
C PRO A 239 -5.95 5.27 -13.57
N ASN A 240 -7.04 4.92 -14.26
CA ASN A 240 -8.25 5.74 -14.35
C ASN A 240 -9.23 5.52 -13.18
N GLY A 241 -8.87 4.62 -12.23
CA GLY A 241 -9.67 4.36 -11.04
C GLY A 241 -10.77 3.29 -11.21
N GLU A 242 -10.78 2.54 -12.31
CA GLU A 242 -11.66 1.39 -12.47
C GLU A 242 -11.16 0.24 -11.59
N LEU A 243 -12.05 -0.38 -10.81
CA LEU A 243 -11.73 -1.58 -10.04
C LEU A 243 -11.61 -2.77 -10.98
N LEU A 244 -10.39 -3.28 -11.15
CA LEU A 244 -10.09 -4.40 -12.06
C LEU A 244 -10.23 -5.75 -11.36
N ARG A 245 -9.81 -5.83 -10.09
CA ARG A 245 -9.82 -7.08 -9.30
C ARG A 245 -10.04 -6.78 -7.82
N LEU A 246 -10.78 -7.65 -7.17
CA LEU A 246 -10.97 -7.66 -5.73
C LEU A 246 -10.65 -9.05 -5.20
N PHE A 247 -9.59 -9.16 -4.41
CA PHE A 247 -9.14 -10.40 -3.81
C PHE A 247 -9.52 -10.47 -2.33
N GLU A 248 -9.93 -11.66 -1.89
CA GLU A 248 -10.07 -12.00 -0.47
C GLU A 248 -9.15 -13.17 -0.13
N LEU A 249 -8.21 -12.96 0.79
CA LEU A 249 -7.26 -13.97 1.21
C LEU A 249 -7.93 -15.03 2.10
N GLN A 250 -8.05 -16.23 1.61
CA GLN A 250 -8.55 -17.41 2.33
C GLN A 250 -7.36 -18.19 2.92
N TYR A 251 -6.76 -17.63 3.98
CA TYR A 251 -5.67 -18.23 4.72
C TYR A 251 -6.11 -18.42 6.17
N ARG A 252 -6.11 -19.68 6.66
CA ARG A 252 -6.66 -20.03 7.98
C ARG A 252 -6.17 -19.13 9.13
N PRO A 253 -4.86 -18.81 9.26
CA PRO A 253 -4.38 -17.90 10.31
C PRO A 253 -4.98 -16.47 10.16
N ILE A 254 -5.08 -15.94 8.95
CA ILE A 254 -5.68 -14.63 8.66
C ILE A 254 -7.16 -14.63 9.05
N GLN A 255 -7.91 -15.66 8.67
CA GLN A 255 -9.35 -15.78 8.99
C GLN A 255 -9.57 -15.90 10.50
N ALA A 256 -8.72 -16.63 11.23
CA ALA A 256 -8.79 -16.72 12.69
C ALA A 256 -8.54 -15.35 13.36
N ARG A 257 -7.58 -14.56 12.86
CA ARG A 257 -7.31 -13.21 13.37
C ARG A 257 -8.46 -12.26 13.07
N LEU A 258 -9.04 -12.32 11.88
CA LEU A 258 -10.22 -11.54 11.51
C LEU A 258 -11.38 -11.80 12.50
N ALA A 259 -11.68 -13.07 12.74
CA ALA A 259 -12.73 -13.46 13.71
C ALA A 259 -12.45 -12.95 15.13
N LYS A 260 -11.18 -12.99 15.58
CA LYS A 260 -10.75 -12.42 16.88
C LYS A 260 -10.95 -10.91 16.94
N ASN A 261 -10.57 -10.18 15.87
CA ASN A 261 -10.76 -8.74 15.77
C ASN A 261 -12.25 -8.36 15.81
N GLU A 262 -13.09 -9.09 15.08
CA GLU A 262 -14.54 -8.88 15.06
C GLU A 262 -15.20 -9.17 16.41
N ALA A 263 -14.81 -10.26 17.08
CA ALA A 263 -15.29 -10.58 18.43
C ALA A 263 -14.95 -9.47 19.41
N ARG A 264 -13.69 -8.97 19.36
CA ARG A 264 -13.25 -7.85 20.22
C ARG A 264 -14.03 -6.56 19.93
N ALA A 265 -14.31 -6.27 18.66
CA ALA A 265 -15.07 -5.08 18.28
C ALA A 265 -16.49 -5.07 18.88
N LYS A 266 -17.11 -6.24 19.05
CA LYS A 266 -18.44 -6.37 19.65
C LYS A 266 -18.45 -6.11 21.16
N THR A 267 -17.34 -6.21 21.86
CA THR A 267 -17.24 -6.03 23.32
C THR A 267 -17.03 -4.59 23.74
N VAL A 268 -16.77 -3.67 22.80
CA VAL A 268 -16.49 -2.26 23.10
C VAL A 268 -17.79 -1.46 23.05
N PRO A 269 -18.19 -0.81 24.18
CA PRO A 269 -19.39 0.02 24.21
C PRO A 269 -19.33 1.19 23.23
N GLY A 270 -20.45 1.49 22.58
CA GLY A 270 -20.59 2.64 21.69
C GLY A 270 -20.02 2.46 20.29
N GLY A 271 -19.69 1.23 19.86
CA GLY A 271 -19.17 0.99 18.51
C GLY A 271 -17.86 1.70 18.24
N ALA A 272 -17.08 2.02 19.28
CA ALA A 272 -15.78 2.66 19.16
C ALA A 272 -14.93 1.84 18.18
N ARG A 273 -14.22 2.51 17.32
CA ARG A 273 -13.34 1.94 16.31
C ARG A 273 -12.23 1.13 16.98
N VAL A 274 -12.51 -0.12 17.35
CA VAL A 274 -11.49 -1.02 17.85
C VAL A 274 -10.63 -1.41 16.64
N ILE A 275 -9.48 -0.80 16.56
CA ILE A 275 -8.43 -1.24 15.66
C ILE A 275 -7.89 -2.53 16.27
N GLY A 276 -8.13 -3.66 15.58
CA GLY A 276 -7.61 -4.96 15.99
C GLY A 276 -6.13 -5.11 15.66
N GLU A 277 -5.63 -6.34 15.75
CA GLU A 277 -4.31 -6.68 15.22
C GLU A 277 -4.33 -6.59 13.70
N ALA A 278 -3.24 -6.10 13.09
CA ALA A 278 -3.12 -6.05 11.64
C ALA A 278 -3.24 -7.45 11.03
N ILE A 279 -3.96 -7.55 9.92
CA ILE A 279 -4.12 -8.78 9.13
C ILE A 279 -3.09 -8.82 8.01
N ILE A 280 -2.88 -7.70 7.33
CA ILE A 280 -1.81 -7.51 6.35
C ILE A 280 -0.84 -6.49 6.94
N GLU A 281 0.31 -6.96 7.42
CA GLU A 281 1.32 -6.08 8.04
C GLU A 281 1.99 -5.18 6.99
N ALA A 282 2.26 -5.71 5.81
CA ALA A 282 2.76 -4.97 4.66
C ALA A 282 2.48 -5.72 3.36
N ILE A 283 2.62 -5.01 2.24
CA ILE A 283 2.58 -5.58 0.89
C ILE A 283 3.75 -5.03 0.08
N ASP A 284 4.29 -5.84 -0.80
CA ASP A 284 5.16 -5.39 -1.89
C ASP A 284 4.77 -6.00 -3.22
N VAL A 285 5.23 -5.39 -4.31
CA VAL A 285 4.83 -5.72 -5.68
C VAL A 285 6.07 -5.66 -6.57
N ASP A 286 6.26 -6.69 -7.38
CA ASP A 286 7.26 -6.72 -8.45
C ASP A 286 6.61 -7.08 -9.80
N ASP A 287 7.42 -7.33 -10.82
CA ASP A 287 6.93 -7.70 -12.15
C ASP A 287 6.31 -9.12 -12.20
N GLU A 288 6.57 -9.98 -11.21
CA GLU A 288 6.07 -11.36 -11.17
C GLU A 288 4.74 -11.47 -10.41
N GLY A 289 4.52 -10.59 -9.40
CA GLY A 289 3.34 -10.65 -8.57
C GLY A 289 3.34 -9.71 -7.38
N PHE A 290 2.66 -10.12 -6.33
CA PHE A 290 2.61 -9.36 -5.09
C PHE A 290 2.88 -10.28 -3.89
N TYR A 291 3.38 -9.67 -2.82
CA TYR A 291 3.81 -10.33 -1.60
C TYR A 291 3.08 -9.73 -0.41
N VAL A 292 2.49 -10.58 0.41
CA VAL A 292 1.75 -10.18 1.61
C VAL A 292 2.52 -10.62 2.85
N LEU A 293 2.92 -9.65 3.66
CA LEU A 293 3.54 -9.90 4.95
C LEU A 293 2.45 -10.15 6.00
N TYR A 294 2.52 -11.29 6.63
CA TYR A 294 1.68 -11.71 7.74
C TYR A 294 2.54 -12.14 8.92
N ARG A 295 2.11 -11.83 10.13
CA ARG A 295 2.82 -12.18 11.36
C ARG A 295 1.86 -12.77 12.38
N ASP A 296 2.21 -13.92 12.91
CA ASP A 296 1.54 -14.54 14.07
C ASP A 296 2.60 -15.19 14.97
N LYS A 297 2.69 -16.51 15.02
CA LYS A 297 3.74 -17.26 15.73
C LYS A 297 5.10 -17.17 15.04
N ARG A 298 5.10 -16.83 13.78
CA ARG A 298 6.27 -16.61 12.93
C ARG A 298 5.93 -15.53 11.91
N ILE A 299 6.94 -15.05 11.21
CA ILE A 299 6.75 -14.16 10.08
C ILE A 299 6.55 -15.01 8.84
N GLU A 300 5.56 -14.65 8.05
CA GLU A 300 5.24 -15.29 6.79
C GLU A 300 5.08 -14.24 5.69
N ILE A 301 5.63 -14.54 4.52
CA ILE A 301 5.47 -13.75 3.31
C ILE A 301 4.78 -14.66 2.29
N LEU A 302 3.55 -14.33 1.96
CA LEU A 302 2.72 -15.05 1.00
C LEU A 302 2.95 -14.47 -0.39
N GLU A 303 3.40 -15.26 -1.33
CA GLU A 303 3.65 -14.87 -2.71
C GLU A 303 2.47 -15.24 -3.61
N PHE A 304 2.04 -14.30 -4.44
CA PHE A 304 0.96 -14.45 -5.41
C PHE A 304 1.38 -13.87 -6.77
N LYS A 305 0.88 -14.46 -7.84
CA LYS A 305 0.90 -13.82 -9.16
C LYS A 305 -0.08 -12.64 -9.21
N HIS A 306 0.03 -11.79 -10.22
CA HIS A 306 -0.88 -10.64 -10.40
C HIS A 306 -2.35 -11.02 -10.59
N ASP A 307 -2.64 -12.24 -11.05
CA ASP A 307 -4.00 -12.79 -11.17
C ASP A 307 -4.56 -13.34 -9.85
N GLY A 308 -3.78 -13.30 -8.78
CA GLY A 308 -4.13 -13.84 -7.46
C GLY A 308 -3.76 -15.31 -7.28
N THR A 309 -3.14 -15.97 -8.26
CA THR A 309 -2.69 -17.36 -8.08
C THR A 309 -1.64 -17.44 -6.97
N TYR A 310 -1.93 -18.20 -5.91
CA TYR A 310 -0.96 -18.47 -4.84
C TYR A 310 0.23 -19.27 -5.35
N VAL A 311 1.44 -18.80 -5.07
CA VAL A 311 2.71 -19.40 -5.47
C VAL A 311 3.31 -20.20 -4.33
N LYS A 312 3.73 -19.55 -3.26
CA LYS A 312 4.36 -20.16 -2.08
C LYS A 312 4.33 -19.25 -0.86
N THR A 313 4.70 -19.78 0.28
CA THR A 313 4.93 -19.07 1.52
C THR A 313 6.40 -19.13 1.89
N TYR A 314 6.99 -17.98 2.14
CA TYR A 314 8.27 -17.87 2.84
C TYR A 314 8.02 -17.62 4.32
N TRP A 315 8.88 -18.17 5.18
CA TRP A 315 8.71 -17.98 6.62
C TRP A 315 10.05 -17.94 7.34
N THR A 316 10.08 -17.27 8.48
CA THR A 316 11.21 -17.28 9.41
C THR A 316 10.72 -17.32 10.85
N ALA A 317 11.38 -18.13 11.69
CA ALA A 317 11.14 -18.13 13.12
C ALA A 317 11.90 -16.96 13.74
N GLN A 318 11.16 -15.97 14.25
CA GLN A 318 11.70 -14.78 14.88
C GLN A 318 11.26 -14.68 16.34
N ALA A 319 11.97 -13.84 17.11
CA ALA A 319 11.61 -13.56 18.49
C ALA A 319 10.17 -13.04 18.62
N PRO A 320 9.47 -13.30 19.71
CA PRO A 320 8.08 -12.87 19.89
C PRO A 320 7.86 -11.35 19.81
N ASP A 321 8.88 -10.57 20.13
CA ASP A 321 8.89 -9.10 20.10
C ASP A 321 9.30 -8.51 18.74
N TYR A 322 9.64 -9.36 17.76
CA TYR A 322 9.98 -8.95 16.41
C TYR A 322 8.74 -8.43 15.66
N TYR A 323 8.76 -7.15 15.27
CA TYR A 323 7.62 -6.49 14.64
C TYR A 323 7.99 -5.79 13.34
N PRO A 324 8.00 -6.51 12.20
CA PRO A 324 8.23 -5.90 10.90
C PRO A 324 7.00 -5.10 10.45
N ILE A 325 7.24 -3.90 9.96
CA ILE A 325 6.20 -2.94 9.55
C ILE A 325 6.22 -2.64 8.05
N ARG A 326 7.27 -3.06 7.35
CA ARG A 326 7.41 -2.91 5.89
C ARG A 326 8.09 -4.12 5.31
N LEU A 327 7.73 -4.37 4.06
CA LEU A 327 8.33 -5.37 3.20
C LEU A 327 8.81 -4.70 1.92
N LEU A 328 10.00 -5.05 1.48
CA LEU A 328 10.54 -4.75 0.16
C LEU A 328 11.15 -6.06 -0.39
N VAL A 329 10.78 -6.42 -1.60
CA VAL A 329 11.27 -7.63 -2.29
C VAL A 329 12.08 -7.19 -3.50
N LEU A 330 13.32 -7.64 -3.58
CA LEU A 330 14.20 -7.37 -4.71
C LEU A 330 14.66 -8.68 -5.33
N ASN A 331 14.89 -8.68 -6.64
CA ASN A 331 15.55 -9.78 -7.32
C ASN A 331 17.03 -9.45 -7.45
N GLU A 332 17.88 -10.26 -6.83
CA GLU A 332 19.34 -10.11 -6.87
C GLU A 332 19.97 -11.37 -7.47
N GLY A 333 20.44 -11.26 -8.71
CA GLY A 333 21.06 -12.39 -9.39
C GLY A 333 20.15 -13.60 -9.60
N GLY A 334 18.85 -13.37 -9.79
CA GLY A 334 17.84 -14.42 -9.95
C GLY A 334 17.32 -15.01 -8.64
N GLN A 335 17.75 -14.48 -7.49
CA GLN A 335 17.26 -14.86 -6.17
C GLN A 335 16.43 -13.74 -5.57
N LYS A 336 15.28 -14.07 -4.97
CA LYS A 336 14.48 -13.11 -4.19
C LYS A 336 15.15 -12.82 -2.86
N VAL A 337 15.28 -11.53 -2.57
CA VAL A 337 15.83 -11.00 -1.32
C VAL A 337 14.76 -10.17 -0.64
N PHE A 338 14.50 -10.46 0.63
CA PHE A 338 13.42 -9.85 1.40
C PHE A 338 14.01 -8.90 2.43
N TYR A 339 13.67 -7.64 2.33
CA TYR A 339 14.04 -6.59 3.27
C TYR A 339 12.84 -6.30 4.17
N LEU A 340 13.00 -6.49 5.46
CA LEU A 340 11.97 -6.23 6.47
C LEU A 340 12.40 -5.04 7.34
N LEU A 341 11.65 -3.94 7.27
CA LEU A 341 11.85 -2.84 8.21
C LEU A 341 11.22 -3.19 9.55
N GLN A 342 12.04 -3.28 10.57
CA GLN A 342 11.67 -3.62 11.92
C GLN A 342 11.42 -2.35 12.75
N ALA A 343 10.35 -2.35 13.54
CA ALA A 343 10.04 -1.26 14.48
C ALA A 343 10.45 -1.57 15.93
N THR A 344 10.41 -2.84 16.33
CA THR A 344 10.76 -3.30 17.67
C THR A 344 11.49 -4.64 17.64
N PRO A 345 12.42 -4.92 18.54
CA PRO A 345 12.91 -4.06 19.63
C PRO A 345 13.74 -2.86 19.16
N GLU A 346 14.30 -2.91 17.96
CA GLU A 346 15.17 -1.88 17.37
C GLU A 346 14.69 -1.53 15.97
N ASN A 347 14.82 -0.25 15.60
CA ASN A 347 14.55 0.17 14.23
C ASN A 347 15.75 -0.20 13.34
N ARG A 348 15.56 -1.23 12.51
CA ARG A 348 16.58 -1.69 11.57
C ARG A 348 15.94 -2.38 10.36
N ILE A 349 16.72 -2.63 9.35
CA ILE A 349 16.34 -3.46 8.22
C ILE A 349 17.01 -4.82 8.38
N ASP A 350 16.21 -5.87 8.41
CA ASP A 350 16.70 -7.26 8.35
C ASP A 350 16.50 -7.80 6.93
N VAL A 351 17.54 -8.38 6.38
CA VAL A 351 17.59 -8.88 5.02
C VAL A 351 17.63 -10.40 5.03
N PHE A 352 16.66 -11.01 4.37
CA PHE A 352 16.50 -12.46 4.33
C PHE A 352 16.61 -12.98 2.91
N ILE A 353 17.07 -14.23 2.81
CA ILE A 353 17.08 -15.02 1.57
C ILE A 353 16.49 -16.40 1.81
N GLU A 354 15.99 -17.05 0.76
CA GLU A 354 15.54 -18.43 0.82
C GLU A 354 16.72 -19.33 1.22
N GLU A 355 16.51 -20.19 2.23
CA GLU A 355 17.50 -21.18 2.61
C GLU A 355 17.60 -22.24 1.52
N GLN A 356 18.80 -22.39 0.96
CA GLN A 356 19.04 -23.44 -0.01
C GLN A 356 18.96 -24.81 0.68
N THR A 357 17.96 -25.61 0.32
CA THR A 357 17.91 -27.00 0.75
C THR A 357 19.20 -27.68 0.26
N LYS A 358 20.10 -28.03 1.18
CA LYS A 358 21.26 -28.88 0.84
C LYS A 358 20.71 -30.13 0.14
N ARG A 359 20.92 -30.25 -1.15
CA ARG A 359 20.78 -31.55 -1.81
C ARG A 359 21.74 -32.47 -1.09
N VAL A 360 21.19 -33.34 -0.24
CA VAL A 360 21.94 -34.50 0.25
C VAL A 360 22.24 -35.29 -1.01
N LEU A 361 23.41 -35.13 -1.58
CA LEU A 361 23.97 -36.07 -2.56
C LEU A 361 24.10 -37.37 -1.79
N GLY A 362 23.10 -38.24 -1.98
CA GLY A 362 23.17 -39.59 -1.51
C GLY A 362 24.40 -40.25 -2.11
N SER A 363 25.27 -40.68 -1.24
CA SER A 363 26.40 -41.57 -1.50
C SER A 363 25.91 -42.92 -1.98
#